data_0582fe9b52b77b35030eb73e02a4cc9c
#
_entry.id   0582fe9b52b77b35030eb73e02a4cc9c
#
_cell.length_a   1.000
_cell.length_b   1.000
_cell.length_c   1.000
_cell.angle_alpha   90.00
_cell.angle_beta   90.00
_cell.angle_gamma   90.00
#
_symmetry.space_group_name_H-M   'P 1'
#
loop_
_entity.id
_entity.type
_entity.pdbx_description
1 polymer ?
#
loop_
_entity_poly.entity_id
_entity_poly.type
_entity_poly.pdbx_seq_one_letter_code
_entity_poly.pdbx_strand_id
1 'polypeptide(L)'
;MQYTYLIIGGGIAGVTAAETIRAHDSHGSIAIVSDEAHMLYSRVLLPSYIKKRIPREKVFLRSIGDFEAKNIVVMSGERVMKIDSVRKEVFLASGRTIFFEKLCLFLNLLCYGLNLSLLLFIVLL
;
A
#
# COMPACT_ATOMS: atom_id res chain seq x y z
N MET A 1 -16.28 6.80 3.31
CA MET A 1 -14.86 7.14 3.54
C MET A 1 -14.35 7.91 2.33
N GLN A 2 -13.70 9.02 2.57
CA GLN A 2 -13.13 9.85 1.52
C GLN A 2 -11.70 10.22 1.90
N TYR A 3 -10.77 10.10 0.94
CA TYR A 3 -9.38 10.45 1.11
C TYR A 3 -8.89 11.34 -0.05
N THR A 4 -8.01 12.28 0.26
CA THR A 4 -7.34 13.10 -0.77
C THR A 4 -6.42 12.22 -1.61
N TYR A 5 -5.66 11.36 -0.95
CA TYR A 5 -4.72 10.44 -1.59
C TYR A 5 -5.05 9.00 -1.20
N LEU A 6 -5.36 8.17 -2.19
CA LEU A 6 -5.55 6.74 -2.00
C LEU A 6 -4.43 5.99 -2.71
N ILE A 7 -3.76 5.11 -1.97
CA ILE A 7 -2.65 4.29 -2.47
C ILE A 7 -3.08 2.83 -2.41
N ILE A 8 -3.02 2.14 -3.52
CA ILE A 8 -3.30 0.71 -3.60
C ILE A 8 -1.97 -0.03 -3.76
N GLY A 9 -1.64 -0.83 -2.75
CA GLY A 9 -0.39 -1.57 -2.65
C GLY A 9 0.43 -1.15 -1.44
N GLY A 10 0.59 -2.07 -0.47
CA GLY A 10 1.30 -1.84 0.80
C GLY A 10 2.79 -2.21 0.78
N GLY A 11 3.37 -2.39 -0.41
CA GLY A 11 4.80 -2.64 -0.57
C GLY A 11 5.67 -1.40 -0.38
N ILE A 12 6.98 -1.54 -0.58
CA ILE A 12 7.94 -0.44 -0.40
C ILE A 12 7.59 0.79 -1.26
N ALA A 13 7.12 0.59 -2.48
CA ALA A 13 6.77 1.68 -3.38
C ALA A 13 5.56 2.47 -2.87
N GLY A 14 4.49 1.79 -2.42
CA GLY A 14 3.29 2.44 -1.89
C GLY A 14 3.56 3.19 -0.60
N VAL A 15 4.34 2.60 0.30
CA VAL A 15 4.73 3.25 1.56
C VAL A 15 5.63 4.46 1.31
N THR A 16 6.63 4.34 0.42
CA THR A 16 7.49 5.47 0.05
C THR A 16 6.68 6.60 -0.58
N ALA A 17 5.70 6.28 -1.44
CA ALA A 17 4.80 7.28 -2.01
C ALA A 17 3.99 8.00 -0.93
N ALA A 18 3.41 7.26 0.02
CA ALA A 18 2.65 7.85 1.12
C ALA A 18 3.51 8.79 1.97
N GLU A 19 4.72 8.37 2.33
CA GLU A 19 5.67 9.18 3.09
C GLU A 19 6.11 10.43 2.32
N THR A 20 6.36 10.30 1.03
CA THR A 20 6.72 11.42 0.15
C THR A 20 5.57 12.41 0.01
N ILE A 21 4.33 11.93 -0.20
CA ILE A 21 3.14 12.79 -0.23
C ILE A 21 3.01 13.55 1.09
N ARG A 22 3.16 12.87 2.22
CA ARG A 22 3.06 13.52 3.54
C ARG A 22 4.13 14.58 3.76
N ALA A 23 5.33 14.39 3.22
CA ALA A 23 6.40 15.37 3.30
C ALA A 23 6.09 16.67 2.51
N HIS A 24 5.28 16.57 1.45
CA HIS A 24 4.89 17.70 0.61
C HIS A 24 3.49 18.26 0.95
N ASP A 25 2.60 17.43 1.49
CA ASP A 25 1.26 17.82 1.92
C ASP A 25 1.00 17.32 3.33
N SER A 26 1.09 18.26 4.30
CA SER A 26 0.88 17.97 5.71
C SER A 26 -0.60 17.79 6.09
N HIS A 27 -1.53 18.21 5.25
CA HIS A 27 -2.96 18.28 5.57
C HIS A 27 -3.82 17.25 4.83
N GLY A 28 -3.43 16.84 3.63
CA GLY A 28 -4.19 15.88 2.83
C GLY A 28 -4.36 14.55 3.56
N SER A 29 -5.56 13.97 3.51
CA SER A 29 -5.81 12.64 4.05
C SER A 29 -5.22 11.56 3.15
N ILE A 30 -4.44 10.65 3.73
CA ILE A 30 -3.73 9.58 3.00
C ILE A 30 -4.20 8.24 3.53
N ALA A 31 -4.58 7.33 2.61
CA ALA A 31 -4.85 5.94 2.94
C ALA A 31 -4.07 5.00 2.03
N ILE A 32 -3.58 3.90 2.63
CA ILE A 32 -2.95 2.79 1.92
C ILE A 32 -3.87 1.58 2.06
N VAL A 33 -4.23 0.96 0.94
CA VAL A 33 -5.01 -0.28 0.90
C VAL A 33 -4.10 -1.40 0.40
N SER A 34 -4.07 -2.52 1.12
CA SER A 34 -3.30 -3.69 0.76
C SER A 34 -4.07 -4.96 1.07
N ASP A 35 -4.01 -5.95 0.18
CA ASP A 35 -4.56 -7.28 0.41
C ASP A 35 -3.66 -8.16 1.31
N GLU A 36 -2.41 -7.74 1.53
CA GLU A 36 -1.53 -8.40 2.48
C GLU A 36 -1.93 -8.08 3.93
N ALA A 37 -2.00 -9.12 4.77
CA ALA A 37 -2.35 -8.96 6.18
C ALA A 37 -1.25 -8.26 6.99
N HIS A 38 -0.02 -8.30 6.50
CA HIS A 38 1.14 -7.70 7.15
C HIS A 38 1.72 -6.57 6.30
N MET A 39 1.81 -5.41 6.92
CA MET A 39 2.39 -4.23 6.27
C MET A 39 3.91 -4.33 6.21
N LEU A 40 4.40 -3.79 5.15
CA LEU A 40 5.80 -3.55 4.77
C LEU A 40 6.85 -4.38 5.51
N TYR A 41 7.12 -5.55 5.01
CA TYR A 41 8.25 -6.38 5.43
C TYR A 41 9.34 -6.44 4.35
N SER A 42 10.57 -6.65 4.77
CA SER A 42 11.68 -6.80 3.85
C SER A 42 11.74 -8.21 3.28
N ARG A 43 11.44 -8.35 2.00
CA ARG A 43 11.59 -9.62 1.28
C ARG A 43 13.05 -10.09 1.23
N VAL A 44 13.99 -9.16 1.24
CA VAL A 44 15.43 -9.47 1.27
C VAL A 44 15.86 -10.12 2.58
N LEU A 45 15.22 -9.76 3.70
CA LEU A 45 15.53 -10.31 5.02
C LEU A 45 14.79 -11.62 5.33
N LEU A 46 13.78 -12.00 4.55
CA LEU A 46 13.02 -13.23 4.75
C LEU A 46 13.90 -14.50 4.81
N PRO A 47 14.87 -14.71 3.91
CA PRO A 47 15.75 -15.89 3.99
C PRO A 47 16.53 -15.96 5.31
N SER A 48 16.97 -14.81 5.82
CA SER A 48 17.69 -14.73 7.10
C SER A 48 16.77 -15.00 8.29
N TYR A 49 15.52 -14.57 8.22
CA TYR A 49 14.50 -14.88 9.21
C TYR A 49 14.15 -16.38 9.21
N ILE A 50 13.92 -16.98 8.05
CA ILE A 50 13.63 -18.43 7.91
C ILE A 50 14.77 -19.26 8.48
N LYS A 51 16.01 -18.84 8.26
CA LYS A 51 17.21 -19.48 8.84
C LYS A 51 17.43 -19.16 10.33
N LYS A 52 16.47 -18.48 10.97
CA LYS A 52 16.53 -18.06 12.39
C LYS A 52 17.76 -17.21 12.76
N ARG A 53 18.33 -16.49 11.79
CA ARG A 53 19.49 -15.62 12.00
C ARG A 53 19.11 -14.23 12.54
N ILE A 54 17.88 -13.80 12.27
CA ILE A 54 17.35 -12.51 12.74
C ILE A 54 15.97 -12.71 13.36
N PRO A 55 15.60 -11.91 14.37
CA PRO A 55 14.26 -11.95 14.96
C PRO A 55 13.22 -11.37 14.01
N ARG A 56 11.93 -11.73 14.25
CA ARG A 56 10.79 -11.32 13.43
C ARG A 56 10.68 -9.80 13.30
N GLU A 57 10.94 -9.07 14.36
CA GLU A 57 10.82 -7.61 14.44
C GLU A 57 11.72 -6.90 13.42
N LYS A 58 12.89 -7.47 13.12
CA LYS A 58 13.82 -6.91 12.13
C LYS A 58 13.37 -7.08 10.68
N VAL A 59 12.40 -7.94 10.42
CA VAL A 59 11.84 -8.15 9.08
C VAL A 59 10.88 -7.03 8.70
N PHE A 60 10.18 -6.45 9.68
CA PHE A 60 9.27 -5.34 9.46
C PHE A 60 10.03 -4.02 9.37
N LEU A 61 9.82 -3.28 8.27
CA LEU A 61 10.48 -2.00 8.00
C LEU A 61 9.75 -0.81 8.62
N ARG A 62 8.45 -0.96 8.89
CA ARG A 62 7.61 0.07 9.53
C ARG A 62 6.62 -0.60 10.46
N SER A 63 6.35 0.04 11.58
CA SER A 63 5.29 -0.32 12.51
C SER A 63 4.00 0.43 12.19
N ILE A 64 2.87 -0.04 12.70
CA ILE A 64 1.58 0.67 12.59
C ILE A 64 1.70 2.07 13.21
N GLY A 65 2.40 2.19 14.35
CA GLY A 65 2.62 3.47 15.00
C GLY A 65 3.39 4.50 14.15
N ASP A 66 4.28 4.05 13.26
CA ASP A 66 4.98 4.97 12.34
C ASP A 66 4.02 5.62 11.33
N PHE A 67 2.99 4.89 10.90
CA PHE A 67 1.95 5.41 10.01
C PHE A 67 0.99 6.34 10.75
N GLU A 68 0.58 5.97 11.95
CA GLU A 68 -0.29 6.80 12.79
C GLU A 68 0.37 8.12 13.14
N ALA A 69 1.65 8.13 13.49
CA ALA A 69 2.41 9.35 13.76
C ALA A 69 2.47 10.31 12.56
N LYS A 70 2.33 9.77 11.35
CA LYS A 70 2.30 10.54 10.09
C LYS A 70 0.88 10.79 9.58
N ASN A 71 -0.16 10.46 10.34
CA ASN A 71 -1.56 10.52 9.93
C ASN A 71 -1.82 9.81 8.59
N ILE A 72 -1.24 8.64 8.41
CA ILE A 72 -1.46 7.75 7.26
C ILE A 72 -2.32 6.58 7.73
N VAL A 73 -3.49 6.43 7.13
CA VAL A 73 -4.39 5.32 7.42
C VAL A 73 -3.96 4.09 6.64
N VAL A 74 -3.86 2.95 7.31
CA VAL A 74 -3.47 1.69 6.69
C VAL A 74 -4.63 0.70 6.80
N MET A 75 -5.06 0.18 5.65
CA MET A 75 -6.07 -0.85 5.51
C MET A 75 -5.42 -2.13 4.99
N SER A 76 -4.93 -2.96 5.90
CA SER A 76 -4.31 -4.25 5.59
C SER A 76 -5.37 -5.36 5.53
N GLY A 77 -5.13 -6.36 4.68
CA GLY A 77 -6.07 -7.47 4.48
C GLY A 77 -7.31 -7.10 3.65
N GLU A 78 -7.30 -5.95 2.98
CA GLU A 78 -8.41 -5.44 2.17
C GLU A 78 -8.07 -5.53 0.69
N ARG A 79 -8.84 -6.31 -0.03
CA ARG A 79 -8.64 -6.48 -1.47
C ARG A 79 -9.49 -5.49 -2.26
N VAL A 80 -8.86 -4.80 -3.20
CA VAL A 80 -9.56 -3.95 -4.17
C VAL A 80 -10.14 -4.83 -5.27
N MET A 81 -11.46 -4.73 -5.50
CA MET A 81 -12.18 -5.50 -6.51
C MET A 81 -12.41 -4.71 -7.79
N LYS A 82 -12.69 -3.41 -7.67
CA LYS A 82 -13.00 -2.55 -8.79
C LYS A 82 -12.59 -1.11 -8.50
N ILE A 83 -12.16 -0.40 -9.54
CA ILE A 83 -11.86 1.03 -9.50
C ILE A 83 -12.74 1.72 -10.54
N ASP A 84 -13.48 2.74 -10.12
CA ASP A 84 -14.21 3.64 -11.00
C ASP A 84 -13.50 4.99 -11.02
N SER A 85 -12.77 5.24 -12.10
CA SER A 85 -11.99 6.47 -12.25
C SER A 85 -12.86 7.70 -12.53
N VAL A 86 -14.06 7.51 -13.11
CA VAL A 86 -14.99 8.61 -13.42
C VAL A 86 -15.64 9.13 -12.14
N ARG A 87 -16.11 8.21 -11.30
CA ARG A 87 -16.73 8.53 -10.02
C ARG A 87 -15.71 8.70 -8.90
N LYS A 88 -14.44 8.38 -9.16
CA LYS A 88 -13.35 8.37 -8.17
C LYS A 88 -13.67 7.51 -6.94
N GLU A 89 -14.11 6.30 -7.22
CA GLU A 89 -14.52 5.31 -6.23
C GLU A 89 -13.71 4.03 -6.35
N VAL A 90 -13.41 3.42 -5.20
CA VAL A 90 -12.77 2.10 -5.11
C VAL A 90 -13.66 1.18 -4.30
N PHE A 91 -13.98 0.01 -4.86
CA PHE A 91 -14.79 -1.01 -4.21
C PHE A 91 -13.91 -2.10 -3.63
N LEU A 92 -14.06 -2.35 -2.34
CA LEU A 92 -13.34 -3.39 -1.61
C LEU A 92 -14.12 -4.70 -1.55
N ALA A 93 -13.42 -5.82 -1.40
CA ALA A 93 -14.03 -7.13 -1.23
C ALA A 93 -14.93 -7.24 0.00
N SER A 94 -14.68 -6.41 1.03
CA SER A 94 -15.53 -6.28 2.21
C SER A 94 -16.88 -5.60 1.97
N GLY A 95 -17.13 -5.09 0.75
CA GLY A 95 -18.33 -4.33 0.40
C GLY A 95 -18.22 -2.84 0.70
N ARG A 96 -17.12 -2.38 1.26
CA ARG A 96 -16.88 -0.96 1.52
C ARG A 96 -16.49 -0.23 0.25
N THR A 97 -16.89 1.04 0.14
CA THR A 97 -16.50 1.94 -0.94
C THR A 97 -15.66 3.07 -0.39
N ILE A 98 -14.57 3.38 -1.06
CA ILE A 98 -13.67 4.47 -0.72
C ILE A 98 -13.68 5.48 -1.86
N PHE A 99 -13.91 6.75 -1.52
CA PHE A 99 -13.80 7.86 -2.46
C PHE A 99 -12.41 8.47 -2.37
N PHE A 100 -11.87 8.89 -3.51
CA PHE A 100 -10.55 9.50 -3.58
C PHE A 100 -10.53 10.72 -4.50
N GLU A 101 -9.60 11.62 -4.28
CA GLU A 101 -9.31 12.71 -5.21
C GLU A 101 -8.18 12.32 -6.17
N LYS A 102 -7.13 11.71 -5.62
CA LYS A 102 -5.94 11.24 -6.36
C LYS A 102 -5.66 9.78 -6.00
N LEU A 103 -5.35 8.98 -7.01
CA LEU A 103 -5.10 7.53 -6.85
C LEU A 103 -3.69 7.18 -7.33
N CYS A 104 -2.97 6.44 -6.49
CA CYS A 104 -1.70 5.81 -6.84
C CYS A 104 -1.85 4.29 -6.80
N LEU A 105 -1.47 3.62 -7.89
CA LEU A 105 -1.53 2.17 -8.02
C LEU A 105 -0.11 1.59 -8.04
N PHE A 106 0.17 0.70 -7.10
CA PHE A 106 1.41 -0.08 -7.05
C PHE A 106 1.04 -1.57 -7.05
N LEU A 107 0.81 -2.11 -8.24
CA LEU A 107 0.43 -3.50 -8.43
C LEU A 107 1.68 -4.34 -8.71
N ASN A 108 1.93 -5.35 -7.87
CA ASN A 108 2.80 -6.46 -8.22
C ASN A 108 2.00 -7.43 -9.10
N LEU A 109 2.10 -7.28 -10.41
CA LEU A 109 1.63 -8.29 -11.35
C LEU A 109 2.62 -9.46 -11.34
N LEU A 110 2.35 -10.43 -10.46
CA LEU A 110 2.86 -11.79 -10.62
C LEU A 110 2.08 -12.43 -11.78
N CYS A 111 2.52 -12.20 -13.00
CA CYS A 111 2.09 -13.02 -14.13
C CYS A 111 2.64 -14.43 -13.92
N TYR A 112 1.74 -15.39 -13.71
CA TYR A 112 2.04 -16.81 -13.77
C TYR A 112 2.79 -17.13 -15.08
N GLY A 113 4.07 -17.48 -14.97
CA GLY A 113 4.85 -18.06 -16.05
C GLY A 113 5.77 -17.14 -16.85
N LEU A 114 5.83 -15.83 -16.59
CA LEU A 114 6.80 -14.93 -17.18
C LEU A 114 7.49 -14.11 -16.08
N ASN A 115 8.81 -14.26 -15.96
CA ASN A 115 9.67 -13.47 -15.08
C ASN A 115 9.72 -11.99 -15.52
N LEU A 116 8.60 -11.34 -15.60
CA LEU A 116 8.52 -9.90 -15.78
C LEU A 116 7.91 -9.29 -14.53
N SER A 117 8.77 -8.84 -13.63
CA SER A 117 8.41 -7.87 -12.60
C SER A 117 8.13 -6.52 -13.29
N LEU A 118 6.95 -6.41 -13.90
CA LEU A 118 6.49 -5.13 -14.44
C LEU A 118 5.91 -4.34 -13.29
N LEU A 119 6.67 -3.40 -12.76
CA LEU A 119 6.18 -2.37 -11.87
C LEU A 119 5.32 -1.42 -12.73
N LEU A 120 4.00 -1.65 -12.78
CA LEU A 120 3.10 -0.74 -13.46
C LEU A 120 2.82 0.46 -12.54
N PHE A 121 3.47 1.56 -12.83
CA PHE A 121 3.25 2.85 -12.22
C PHE A 121 2.08 3.53 -12.94
N ILE A 122 0.90 3.59 -12.35
CA ILE A 122 -0.18 4.41 -12.87
C ILE A 122 -0.57 5.43 -11.81
N VAL A 123 -0.16 6.67 -12.02
CA VAL A 123 -0.71 7.81 -11.29
C VAL A 123 -1.90 8.30 -12.09
N LEU A 124 -3.11 8.07 -11.59
CA LEU A 124 -4.33 8.68 -12.12
C LEU A 124 -4.57 10.00 -11.38
N LEU A 125 -4.35 11.09 -12.08
CA LEU A 125 -4.70 12.44 -11.61
C LEU A 125 -6.20 12.68 -11.67
#